data_292ce20596940d4fc2ae367500456781
#
_entry.id   292ce20596940d4fc2ae367500456781
#
_cell.length_a   1.000
_cell.length_b   1.000
_cell.length_c   1.000
_cell.angle_alpha   90.00
_cell.angle_beta   90.00
_cell.angle_gamma   90.00
#
_symmetry.space_group_name_H-M   'P 1'
#
loop_
_entity.id
_entity.type
_entity.pdbx_description
1 polymer ?
#
loop_
_entity_poly.entity_id
_entity_poly.type
_entity_poly.pdbx_seq_one_letter_code
_entity_poly.pdbx_strand_id
1 'polypeptide(L)'
;MIRLILATALLFIVAPIQAQSPSAEEIVARHLEARGGAQRLAALKTVVYRNGTYHEGSYTGSGRAFMAMARPYFKIVGDPADTSSDFREGYDGSAWEWYRSPGIVVRTVGAANAASRHNLDPEGPLSGYRAKGTRIERIGDASIGGRSVFGVLVTLRDGVRTEYFFDQQTFLIVATRRAAPIHAFGAPVASEERFGDYRAVDGILFPFKATETEIATGKELSSMQWGAIDVNRELPREWFSPPQFTRTLLQDLLEHLYYERADTTALRWTYFAFRRAHPETDTREGIETIGYQMLKMGDHAGGIVVLAMNAEDYPQSSTSAFGLGRAYNAAGDTLRARQSFERALQLDPKNKRAADALAILRPQ
;
A
#
# COMPACT_ATOMS: atom_id res chain seq x y z
N MET A 1 -68.74 52.66 31.97
CA MET A 1 -67.29 52.75 31.60
C MET A 1 -66.71 51.36 31.63
N ILE A 2 -66.58 50.75 30.42
CA ILE A 2 -66.02 49.41 30.25
C ILE A 2 -64.55 49.60 29.89
N ARG A 3 -63.63 49.10 30.73
CA ARG A 3 -62.16 49.08 30.41
C ARG A 3 -61.83 47.81 29.65
N LEU A 4 -61.39 47.97 28.39
CA LEU A 4 -60.86 46.92 27.55
C LEU A 4 -59.41 46.70 27.93
N ILE A 5 -59.09 45.47 28.39
CA ILE A 5 -57.67 45.06 28.65
C ILE A 5 -57.22 44.35 27.39
N LEU A 6 -56.29 44.98 26.67
CA LEU A 6 -55.55 44.35 25.55
C LEU A 6 -54.40 43.43 26.12
N ALA A 7 -54.59 42.16 26.00
CA ALA A 7 -53.52 41.20 26.29
C ALA A 7 -52.60 41.07 25.03
N THR A 8 -51.38 41.57 25.12
CA THR A 8 -50.35 41.42 24.06
C THR A 8 -49.68 40.04 24.26
N ALA A 9 -50.00 39.09 23.37
CA ALA A 9 -49.31 37.80 23.33
C ALA A 9 -47.92 37.98 22.65
N LEU A 10 -46.84 37.84 23.42
CA LEU A 10 -45.49 37.72 22.85
C LEU A 10 -45.29 36.31 22.28
N LEU A 11 -45.28 36.20 20.95
CA LEU A 11 -44.83 34.99 20.26
C LEU A 11 -43.28 34.92 20.34
N PHE A 12 -42.77 34.02 21.18
CA PHE A 12 -41.35 33.63 21.10
C PHE A 12 -41.13 32.74 19.86
N ILE A 13 -40.56 33.32 18.81
CA ILE A 13 -40.02 32.54 17.67
C ILE A 13 -38.74 31.87 18.16
N VAL A 14 -38.85 30.61 18.56
CA VAL A 14 -37.65 29.76 18.78
C VAL A 14 -37.11 29.44 17.38
N ALA A 15 -36.08 30.17 16.96
CA ALA A 15 -35.33 29.81 15.78
C ALA A 15 -34.72 28.41 15.99
N PRO A 16 -34.81 27.49 15.00
CA PRO A 16 -34.17 26.20 15.13
C PRO A 16 -32.68 26.46 15.26
N ILE A 17 -32.07 26.00 16.36
CA ILE A 17 -30.62 25.94 16.50
C ILE A 17 -30.17 24.96 15.41
N GLN A 18 -29.67 25.47 14.31
CA GLN A 18 -29.00 24.67 13.28
C GLN A 18 -27.82 24.03 13.99
N ALA A 19 -27.88 22.71 14.21
CA ALA A 19 -26.78 21.97 14.77
C ALA A 19 -25.56 22.19 13.85
N GLN A 20 -24.57 22.89 14.37
CA GLN A 20 -23.35 23.18 13.62
C GLN A 20 -22.67 21.86 13.31
N SER A 21 -22.34 21.62 12.02
CA SER A 21 -21.64 20.41 11.62
C SER A 21 -20.33 20.27 12.42
N PRO A 22 -20.00 19.06 12.92
CA PRO A 22 -18.84 18.88 13.77
C PRO A 22 -17.54 19.25 13.06
N SER A 23 -16.59 19.81 13.80
CA SER A 23 -15.24 20.09 13.30
C SER A 23 -14.44 18.81 13.04
N ALA A 24 -13.31 18.90 12.33
CA ALA A 24 -12.43 17.76 12.11
C ALA A 24 -11.93 17.16 13.44
N GLU A 25 -11.60 18.02 14.41
CA GLU A 25 -11.17 17.64 15.75
C GLU A 25 -12.25 16.86 16.52
N GLU A 26 -13.50 17.35 16.46
CA GLU A 26 -14.63 16.67 17.11
C GLU A 26 -14.92 15.33 16.48
N ILE A 27 -14.85 15.21 15.13
CA ILE A 27 -15.05 13.94 14.43
C ILE A 27 -13.96 12.94 14.85
N VAL A 28 -12.69 13.36 14.83
CA VAL A 28 -11.56 12.50 15.23
C VAL A 28 -11.67 12.11 16.71
N ALA A 29 -12.02 13.04 17.60
CA ALA A 29 -12.19 12.74 19.02
C ALA A 29 -13.29 11.68 19.24
N ARG A 30 -14.45 11.82 18.59
CA ARG A 30 -15.55 10.84 18.66
C ARG A 30 -15.16 9.51 18.02
N HIS A 31 -14.39 9.53 16.95
CA HIS A 31 -13.86 8.31 16.34
C HIS A 31 -12.96 7.54 17.32
N LEU A 32 -12.02 8.22 17.97
CA LEU A 32 -11.12 7.57 18.94
C LEU A 32 -11.92 6.99 20.12
N GLU A 33 -12.97 7.70 20.59
CA GLU A 33 -13.87 7.20 21.62
C GLU A 33 -14.65 5.97 21.14
N ALA A 34 -15.26 6.04 19.95
CA ALA A 34 -16.02 4.94 19.35
C ALA A 34 -15.12 3.68 19.15
N ARG A 35 -13.84 3.86 18.88
CA ARG A 35 -12.89 2.74 18.76
C ARG A 35 -12.49 2.10 20.08
N GLY A 36 -12.84 2.66 21.21
CA GLY A 36 -12.51 2.13 22.54
C GLY A 36 -11.73 3.09 23.45
N GLY A 37 -11.58 4.36 23.00
CA GLY A 37 -10.99 5.45 23.75
C GLY A 37 -9.50 5.70 23.45
N ALA A 38 -9.14 6.97 23.44
CA ALA A 38 -7.77 7.41 23.10
C ALA A 38 -6.71 6.77 23.99
N GLN A 39 -7.01 6.53 25.27
CA GLN A 39 -6.05 5.94 26.22
C GLN A 39 -5.74 4.48 25.87
N ARG A 40 -6.75 3.66 25.54
CA ARG A 40 -6.51 2.26 25.12
C ARG A 40 -5.74 2.19 23.80
N LEU A 41 -6.12 3.02 22.83
CA LEU A 41 -5.41 3.10 21.57
C LEU A 41 -3.93 3.50 21.78
N ALA A 42 -3.66 4.50 22.64
CA ALA A 42 -2.30 4.92 22.98
C ALA A 42 -1.50 3.84 23.73
N ALA A 43 -2.15 2.90 24.42
CA ALA A 43 -1.54 1.80 25.14
C ALA A 43 -1.19 0.59 24.24
N LEU A 44 -1.62 0.58 22.98
CA LEU A 44 -1.27 -0.48 22.03
C LEU A 44 0.24 -0.50 21.81
N LYS A 45 0.86 -1.66 22.05
CA LYS A 45 2.27 -1.93 21.79
C LYS A 45 2.44 -2.73 20.50
N THR A 46 1.57 -3.71 20.30
CA THR A 46 1.57 -4.59 19.14
C THR A 46 0.13 -4.88 18.69
N VAL A 47 -0.04 -5.08 17.38
CA VAL A 47 -1.27 -5.62 16.78
C VAL A 47 -0.86 -6.69 15.79
N VAL A 48 -1.48 -7.87 15.88
CA VAL A 48 -1.21 -9.02 15.01
C VAL A 48 -2.51 -9.43 14.33
N TYR A 49 -2.52 -9.38 13.02
CA TYR A 49 -3.60 -9.86 12.16
C TYR A 49 -3.24 -11.23 11.63
N ARG A 50 -4.14 -12.21 11.74
CA ARG A 50 -3.88 -13.61 11.39
C ARG A 50 -5.02 -14.26 10.64
N ASN A 51 -4.67 -15.37 9.96
CA ASN A 51 -5.63 -16.24 9.29
C ASN A 51 -6.49 -15.48 8.29
N GLY A 52 -5.89 -14.50 7.61
CA GLY A 52 -6.59 -13.66 6.64
C GLY A 52 -6.77 -14.38 5.32
N THR A 53 -7.89 -14.09 4.65
CA THR A 53 -8.10 -14.42 3.24
C THR A 53 -7.92 -13.16 2.43
N TYR A 54 -7.01 -13.21 1.47
CA TYR A 54 -6.65 -12.09 0.61
C TYR A 54 -6.95 -12.42 -0.85
N HIS A 55 -7.54 -11.48 -1.54
CA HIS A 55 -7.81 -11.55 -2.98
C HIS A 55 -7.17 -10.34 -3.67
N GLU A 56 -6.50 -10.57 -4.78
CA GLU A 56 -5.94 -9.54 -5.65
C GLU A 56 -5.95 -10.02 -7.10
N GLY A 57 -6.78 -9.42 -7.95
CA GLY A 57 -6.99 -9.90 -9.31
C GLY A 57 -7.46 -11.36 -9.34
N SER A 58 -6.66 -12.25 -9.93
CA SER A 58 -6.93 -13.70 -9.98
C SER A 58 -6.30 -14.49 -8.82
N TYR A 59 -5.51 -13.83 -7.95
CA TYR A 59 -4.85 -14.49 -6.84
C TYR A 59 -5.74 -14.54 -5.60
N THR A 60 -5.75 -15.68 -4.95
CA THR A 60 -6.44 -15.88 -3.66
C THR A 60 -5.49 -16.58 -2.69
N GLY A 61 -5.12 -15.88 -1.61
CA GLY A 61 -4.42 -16.45 -0.47
C GLY A 61 -5.42 -16.71 0.66
N SER A 62 -5.84 -17.96 0.86
CA SER A 62 -6.87 -18.31 1.83
C SER A 62 -6.27 -18.72 3.17
N GLY A 63 -6.68 -18.07 4.26
CA GLY A 63 -6.38 -18.45 5.63
C GLY A 63 -4.93 -18.25 6.07
N ARG A 64 -4.06 -17.64 5.25
CA ARG A 64 -2.63 -17.50 5.50
C ARG A 64 -2.13 -16.06 5.61
N ALA A 65 -2.96 -15.07 5.28
CA ALA A 65 -2.51 -13.70 5.38
C ALA A 65 -2.18 -13.37 6.84
N PHE A 66 -1.03 -12.77 7.02
CA PHE A 66 -0.48 -12.37 8.30
C PHE A 66 0.10 -10.96 8.20
N MET A 67 -0.16 -10.15 9.21
CA MET A 67 0.48 -8.85 9.38
C MET A 67 0.69 -8.59 10.86
N ALA A 68 1.86 -8.11 11.23
CA ALA A 68 2.11 -7.65 12.59
C ALA A 68 2.72 -6.24 12.57
N MET A 69 2.30 -5.43 13.53
CA MET A 69 2.82 -4.10 13.79
C MET A 69 3.26 -4.01 15.25
N ALA A 70 4.36 -3.32 15.51
CA ALA A 70 4.89 -3.10 16.86
C ALA A 70 5.48 -1.71 16.99
N ARG A 71 5.42 -1.15 18.21
CA ARG A 71 6.18 0.06 18.53
C ARG A 71 7.67 -0.24 18.69
N PRO A 72 8.57 0.69 18.34
CA PRO A 72 8.35 2.09 17.89
C PRO A 72 8.12 2.24 16.37
N TYR A 73 7.29 1.51 15.70
CA TYR A 73 6.98 1.51 14.27
C TYR A 73 7.74 0.44 13.48
N PHE A 74 7.52 -0.80 13.86
CA PHE A 74 7.91 -1.98 13.11
C PHE A 74 6.69 -2.61 12.45
N LYS A 75 6.89 -3.16 11.26
CA LYS A 75 5.84 -3.89 10.53
C LYS A 75 6.43 -5.09 9.82
N ILE A 76 5.67 -6.17 9.76
CA ILE A 76 5.90 -7.29 8.86
C ILE A 76 4.58 -7.72 8.21
N VAL A 77 4.64 -8.05 6.93
CA VAL A 77 3.59 -8.72 6.16
C VAL A 77 4.17 -10.05 5.67
N GLY A 78 3.40 -11.11 5.85
CA GLY A 78 3.84 -12.49 5.68
C GLY A 78 4.28 -13.13 6.99
N ASP A 79 3.77 -14.34 7.28
CA ASP A 79 4.06 -15.06 8.52
C ASP A 79 5.55 -15.42 8.59
N PRO A 80 6.29 -14.96 9.62
CA PRO A 80 7.70 -15.34 9.81
C PRO A 80 7.90 -16.85 9.99
N ALA A 81 6.90 -17.56 10.49
CA ALA A 81 6.95 -19.02 10.68
C ALA A 81 6.61 -19.79 9.38
N ASP A 82 6.01 -19.15 8.38
CA ASP A 82 5.71 -19.81 7.11
C ASP A 82 6.95 -19.88 6.21
N THR A 83 7.68 -20.98 6.28
CA THR A 83 8.86 -21.22 5.44
C THR A 83 8.52 -21.45 3.97
N SER A 84 7.25 -21.59 3.59
CA SER A 84 6.80 -21.77 2.22
C SER A 84 6.49 -20.46 1.50
N SER A 85 6.46 -19.34 2.22
CA SER A 85 6.17 -18.01 1.64
C SER A 85 7.25 -17.63 0.63
N ASP A 86 6.83 -17.16 -0.54
CA ASP A 86 7.73 -16.70 -1.61
C ASP A 86 8.07 -15.21 -1.49
N PHE A 87 7.30 -14.48 -0.69
CA PHE A 87 7.45 -13.04 -0.51
C PHE A 87 7.16 -12.64 0.93
N ARG A 88 7.94 -11.69 1.43
CA ARG A 88 7.67 -10.96 2.67
C ARG A 88 8.09 -9.52 2.51
N GLU A 89 7.43 -8.64 3.22
CA GLU A 89 7.83 -7.25 3.31
C GLU A 89 7.80 -6.79 4.77
N GLY A 90 8.57 -5.77 5.08
CA GLY A 90 8.56 -5.23 6.43
C GLY A 90 9.21 -3.87 6.55
N TYR A 91 9.22 -3.41 7.79
CA TYR A 91 9.84 -2.16 8.20
C TYR A 91 10.51 -2.36 9.55
N ASP A 92 11.83 -2.18 9.60
CA ASP A 92 12.68 -2.28 10.81
C ASP A 92 13.41 -0.96 11.14
N GLY A 93 12.92 0.15 10.57
CA GLY A 93 13.55 1.46 10.50
C GLY A 93 13.79 1.90 9.06
N SER A 94 13.79 0.96 8.13
CA SER A 94 13.80 1.13 6.68
C SER A 94 12.94 0.04 6.06
N ALA A 95 12.17 0.38 5.02
CA ALA A 95 11.36 -0.63 4.33
C ALA A 95 12.24 -1.65 3.62
N TRP A 96 11.82 -2.89 3.68
CA TRP A 96 12.48 -4.00 3.01
C TRP A 96 11.48 -4.95 2.39
N GLU A 97 11.90 -5.61 1.31
CA GLU A 97 11.19 -6.70 0.66
C GLU A 97 12.12 -7.89 0.53
N TRP A 98 11.63 -9.07 0.79
CA TRP A 98 12.35 -10.31 0.61
C TRP A 98 11.61 -11.18 -0.41
N TYR A 99 12.38 -11.70 -1.35
CA TYR A 99 11.93 -12.62 -2.38
C TYR A 99 12.67 -13.93 -2.23
N ARG A 100 11.94 -15.02 -2.02
CA ARG A 100 12.51 -16.35 -1.87
C ARG A 100 13.27 -16.80 -3.12
N SER A 101 12.69 -16.59 -4.27
CA SER A 101 13.36 -16.73 -5.56
C SER A 101 13.54 -15.33 -6.14
N PRO A 102 14.77 -14.90 -6.36
CA PRO A 102 16.04 -15.61 -6.29
C PRO A 102 16.74 -15.61 -4.91
N GLY A 103 16.06 -15.30 -3.81
CA GLY A 103 16.63 -15.26 -2.47
C GLY A 103 17.36 -13.96 -2.18
N ILE A 104 16.70 -12.83 -2.40
CA ILE A 104 17.27 -11.49 -2.16
C ILE A 104 16.45 -10.69 -1.17
N VAL A 105 17.15 -9.77 -0.51
CA VAL A 105 16.51 -8.68 0.25
C VAL A 105 16.81 -7.36 -0.44
N VAL A 106 15.76 -6.59 -0.68
CA VAL A 106 15.86 -5.25 -1.26
C VAL A 106 15.40 -4.23 -0.23
N ARG A 107 16.24 -3.23 0.05
CA ARG A 107 15.87 -2.07 0.86
C ARG A 107 15.27 -1.00 -0.04
N THR A 108 14.06 -0.57 0.26
CA THR A 108 13.42 0.51 -0.48
C THR A 108 13.84 1.87 0.09
N VAL A 109 13.99 2.85 -0.79
CA VAL A 109 14.38 4.22 -0.46
C VAL A 109 13.43 5.24 -1.11
N GLY A 110 13.58 6.52 -0.76
CA GLY A 110 12.82 7.60 -1.40
C GLY A 110 11.31 7.48 -1.19
N ALA A 111 10.54 7.77 -2.22
CA ALA A 111 9.06 7.78 -2.18
C ALA A 111 8.45 6.42 -1.80
N ALA A 112 9.06 5.32 -2.23
CA ALA A 112 8.57 3.97 -1.88
C ALA A 112 8.77 3.67 -0.38
N ASN A 113 9.90 4.10 0.21
CA ASN A 113 10.11 3.99 1.65
C ASN A 113 9.13 4.88 2.44
N ALA A 114 8.86 6.10 1.94
CA ALA A 114 7.86 6.98 2.54
C ALA A 114 6.46 6.37 2.50
N ALA A 115 6.05 5.77 1.37
CA ALA A 115 4.79 5.06 1.24
C ALA A 115 4.68 3.86 2.20
N SER A 116 5.77 3.12 2.41
CA SER A 116 5.82 1.97 3.32
C SER A 116 5.71 2.37 4.80
N ARG A 117 6.10 3.62 5.16
CA ARG A 117 5.91 4.17 6.51
C ARG A 117 4.47 4.50 6.84
N HIS A 118 3.62 4.59 5.83
CA HIS A 118 2.19 4.75 6.02
C HIS A 118 1.62 3.49 6.69
N ASN A 119 0.74 3.63 7.66
CA ASN A 119 0.13 2.52 8.39
C ASN A 119 1.10 1.64 9.22
N LEU A 120 2.16 2.23 9.78
CA LEU A 120 3.02 1.55 10.76
C LEU A 120 2.51 1.64 12.20
N ASP A 121 1.57 2.54 12.46
CA ASP A 121 1.07 2.81 13.81
C ASP A 121 0.06 1.74 14.26
N PRO A 122 0.33 0.95 15.29
CA PRO A 122 -0.65 0.00 15.82
C PRO A 122 -1.97 0.66 16.21
N GLU A 123 -1.92 1.89 16.71
CA GLU A 123 -3.07 2.68 17.10
C GLU A 123 -3.75 3.43 15.94
N GLY A 124 -3.07 3.51 14.79
CA GLY A 124 -3.48 4.28 13.63
C GLY A 124 -3.02 5.75 13.64
N PRO A 125 -3.09 6.44 12.50
CA PRO A 125 -2.51 7.78 12.31
C PRO A 125 -3.25 8.88 13.09
N LEU A 126 -4.50 8.64 13.48
CA LEU A 126 -5.33 9.63 14.18
C LEU A 126 -5.11 9.68 15.69
N SER A 127 -4.64 8.58 16.30
CA SER A 127 -4.29 8.58 17.72
C SER A 127 -3.04 9.40 17.95
N GLY A 128 -3.14 10.43 18.81
CA GLY A 128 -2.02 11.34 19.07
C GLY A 128 -1.56 12.15 17.85
N TYR A 129 -2.42 12.38 16.88
CA TYR A 129 -2.07 12.95 15.58
C TYR A 129 -1.26 14.25 15.64
N ARG A 130 -1.55 15.15 16.62
CA ARG A 130 -0.81 16.40 16.78
C ARG A 130 0.65 16.15 17.13
N ALA A 131 0.93 15.21 18.06
CA ALA A 131 2.30 14.86 18.45
C ALA A 131 3.07 14.19 17.31
N LYS A 132 2.38 13.52 16.41
CA LYS A 132 2.94 12.90 15.19
C LYS A 132 3.21 13.94 14.07
N GLY A 133 2.78 15.18 14.24
CA GLY A 133 2.86 16.22 13.21
C GLY A 133 1.84 16.06 12.08
N THR A 134 0.82 15.24 12.29
CA THR A 134 -0.30 15.05 11.37
C THR A 134 -1.26 16.23 11.45
N ARG A 135 -1.74 16.72 10.32
CA ARG A 135 -2.78 17.74 10.20
C ARG A 135 -4.08 17.11 9.76
N ILE A 136 -5.17 17.64 10.26
CA ILE A 136 -6.52 17.23 9.90
C ILE A 136 -7.34 18.44 9.45
N GLU A 137 -8.16 18.26 8.43
CA GLU A 137 -8.99 19.31 7.85
C GLU A 137 -10.37 18.74 7.46
N ARG A 138 -11.43 19.46 7.78
CA ARG A 138 -12.80 19.08 7.38
C ARG A 138 -13.00 19.31 5.89
N ILE A 139 -13.43 18.26 5.13
CA ILE A 139 -13.68 18.33 3.68
C ILE A 139 -15.15 18.22 3.29
N GLY A 140 -16.07 18.28 4.27
CA GLY A 140 -17.52 18.26 4.05
C GLY A 140 -18.16 16.92 4.36
N ASP A 141 -19.42 16.78 3.97
CA ASP A 141 -20.22 15.56 4.11
C ASP A 141 -20.31 14.86 2.77
N ALA A 142 -20.45 13.53 2.80
CA ALA A 142 -20.56 12.70 1.61
C ALA A 142 -21.50 11.50 1.87
N SER A 143 -21.68 10.69 0.83
CA SER A 143 -22.34 9.38 0.95
C SER A 143 -21.40 8.31 0.41
N ILE A 144 -21.14 7.28 1.22
CA ILE A 144 -20.32 6.12 0.84
C ILE A 144 -21.17 4.86 1.03
N GLY A 145 -21.44 4.16 -0.08
CA GLY A 145 -22.27 2.94 -0.04
C GLY A 145 -23.66 3.16 0.58
N GLY A 146 -24.25 4.34 0.37
CA GLY A 146 -25.56 4.72 0.92
C GLY A 146 -25.54 5.18 2.38
N ARG A 147 -24.37 5.29 3.01
CA ARG A 147 -24.21 5.83 4.38
C ARG A 147 -23.80 7.28 4.33
N SER A 148 -24.43 8.12 5.17
CA SER A 148 -24.00 9.51 5.38
C SER A 148 -22.70 9.52 6.17
N VAL A 149 -21.70 10.24 5.70
CA VAL A 149 -20.36 10.26 6.29
C VAL A 149 -19.83 11.69 6.43
N PHE A 150 -19.00 11.88 7.44
CA PHE A 150 -18.15 13.07 7.58
C PHE A 150 -16.81 12.84 6.87
N GLY A 151 -16.39 13.75 6.00
CA GLY A 151 -15.09 13.70 5.34
C GLY A 151 -14.04 14.52 6.09
N VAL A 152 -12.87 13.94 6.33
CA VAL A 152 -11.70 14.61 6.92
C VAL A 152 -10.48 14.27 6.10
N LEU A 153 -9.77 15.30 5.63
CA LEU A 153 -8.45 15.15 5.01
C LEU A 153 -7.39 15.03 6.10
N VAL A 154 -6.60 13.98 6.03
CA VAL A 154 -5.47 13.71 6.93
C VAL A 154 -4.20 13.88 6.13
N THR A 155 -3.31 14.78 6.58
CA THR A 155 -2.00 15.02 5.99
C THR A 155 -0.92 14.64 6.99
N LEU A 156 -0.16 13.60 6.69
CA LEU A 156 0.95 13.15 7.53
C LEU A 156 2.13 14.14 7.48
N ARG A 157 3.05 14.01 8.42
CA ARG A 157 4.23 14.88 8.52
C ARG A 157 5.09 14.90 7.25
N ASP A 158 5.15 13.80 6.51
CA ASP A 158 5.89 13.65 5.25
C ASP A 158 5.11 14.11 4.01
N GLY A 159 3.90 14.67 4.21
CA GLY A 159 3.07 15.21 3.16
C GLY A 159 2.10 14.22 2.52
N VAL A 160 2.10 12.96 2.91
CA VAL A 160 1.12 11.97 2.43
C VAL A 160 -0.29 12.39 2.84
N ARG A 161 -1.20 12.43 1.88
CA ARG A 161 -2.59 12.88 2.04
C ARG A 161 -3.54 11.71 1.85
N THR A 162 -4.51 11.56 2.76
CA THR A 162 -5.57 10.56 2.69
C THR A 162 -6.88 11.18 3.16
N GLU A 163 -7.94 11.02 2.42
CA GLU A 163 -9.28 11.38 2.85
C GLU A 163 -9.86 10.24 3.68
N TYR A 164 -10.39 10.56 4.85
CA TYR A 164 -11.05 9.63 5.76
C TYR A 164 -12.52 9.94 5.83
N PHE A 165 -13.37 8.91 5.73
CA PHE A 165 -14.81 9.03 5.76
C PHE A 165 -15.36 8.30 6.98
N PHE A 166 -15.98 9.05 7.88
CA PHE A 166 -16.53 8.59 9.15
C PHE A 166 -18.04 8.50 9.07
N ASP A 167 -18.59 7.34 9.40
CA ASP A 167 -20.06 7.17 9.52
C ASP A 167 -20.62 8.17 10.52
N GLN A 168 -21.69 8.90 10.14
CA GLN A 168 -22.23 9.97 10.97
C GLN A 168 -22.91 9.49 12.25
N GLN A 169 -23.28 8.21 12.34
CA GLN A 169 -23.94 7.63 13.51
C GLN A 169 -22.91 6.99 14.46
N THR A 170 -21.98 6.23 13.93
CA THR A 170 -21.02 5.42 14.71
C THR A 170 -19.66 6.07 14.89
N PHE A 171 -19.31 7.08 14.08
CA PHE A 171 -17.99 7.70 13.99
C PHE A 171 -16.87 6.72 13.64
N LEU A 172 -17.19 5.50 13.21
CA LEU A 172 -16.19 4.58 12.68
C LEU A 172 -15.80 4.97 11.25
N ILE A 173 -14.55 4.74 10.87
CA ILE A 173 -14.08 4.93 9.50
C ILE A 173 -14.75 3.86 8.63
N VAL A 174 -15.46 4.26 7.60
CA VAL A 174 -16.09 3.35 6.64
C VAL A 174 -15.34 3.29 5.32
N ALA A 175 -14.56 4.35 5.00
CA ALA A 175 -13.70 4.36 3.83
C ALA A 175 -12.53 5.32 3.99
N THR A 176 -11.49 5.08 3.20
CA THR A 176 -10.43 6.05 2.91
C THR A 176 -10.25 6.19 1.40
N ARG A 177 -9.81 7.38 0.95
CA ARG A 177 -9.42 7.61 -0.44
C ARG A 177 -8.03 8.19 -0.50
N ARG A 178 -7.23 7.66 -1.40
CA ARG A 178 -5.87 8.16 -1.65
C ARG A 178 -5.47 7.90 -3.09
N ALA A 179 -4.50 8.68 -3.59
CA ALA A 179 -3.78 8.33 -4.80
C ALA A 179 -2.38 7.84 -4.38
N ALA A 180 -2.15 6.57 -4.50
CA ALA A 180 -0.87 5.94 -4.17
C ALA A 180 -0.55 4.85 -5.17
N PRO A 181 0.73 4.51 -5.41
CA PRO A 181 1.08 3.30 -6.13
C PRO A 181 0.56 2.10 -5.31
N ILE A 182 -0.39 1.36 -5.87
CA ILE A 182 -0.91 0.12 -5.25
C ILE A 182 0.10 -0.99 -5.44
N HIS A 183 0.78 -0.98 -6.57
CA HIS A 183 1.88 -1.88 -6.90
C HIS A 183 3.17 -1.12 -7.09
N ALA A 184 4.25 -1.81 -6.82
CA ALA A 184 5.61 -1.39 -7.04
C ALA A 184 5.86 -0.74 -8.41
N PHE A 185 5.06 -1.01 -9.39
CA PHE A 185 5.31 -0.75 -10.81
C PHE A 185 4.22 0.08 -11.47
N GLY A 186 3.23 0.56 -10.70
CA GLY A 186 2.11 1.30 -11.22
C GLY A 186 2.29 2.79 -11.09
N ALA A 187 1.68 3.56 -11.99
CA ALA A 187 1.32 4.95 -11.70
C ALA A 187 0.43 4.97 -10.44
N PRO A 188 0.45 6.06 -9.68
CA PRO A 188 -0.50 6.22 -8.58
C PRO A 188 -1.92 6.00 -9.08
N VAL A 189 -2.63 5.05 -8.49
CA VAL A 189 -4.04 4.80 -8.77
C VAL A 189 -4.86 5.46 -7.67
N ALA A 190 -5.85 6.25 -8.05
CA ALA A 190 -6.81 6.78 -7.10
C ALA A 190 -7.73 5.63 -6.67
N SER A 191 -7.65 5.26 -5.39
CA SER A 191 -8.41 4.14 -4.83
C SER A 191 -9.24 4.55 -3.63
N GLU A 192 -10.34 3.82 -3.42
CA GLU A 192 -11.16 3.86 -2.23
C GLU A 192 -11.03 2.51 -1.53
N GLU A 193 -10.56 2.53 -0.28
CA GLU A 193 -10.55 1.36 0.60
C GLU A 193 -11.72 1.45 1.57
N ARG A 194 -12.62 0.48 1.56
CA ARG A 194 -13.79 0.37 2.43
C ARG A 194 -13.55 -0.60 3.54
N PHE A 195 -13.94 -0.20 4.76
CA PHE A 195 -13.80 -0.99 5.97
C PHE A 195 -15.15 -1.49 6.47
N GLY A 196 -15.16 -2.71 7.01
CA GLY A 196 -16.35 -3.32 7.57
C GLY A 196 -16.04 -4.41 8.58
N ASP A 197 -17.11 -5.07 9.06
CA ASP A 197 -16.98 -6.15 10.03
C ASP A 197 -16.16 -5.73 11.26
N TYR A 198 -16.56 -4.62 11.87
CA TYR A 198 -15.93 -4.11 13.08
C TYR A 198 -16.22 -5.02 14.28
N ARG A 199 -15.16 -5.54 14.91
CA ARG A 199 -15.26 -6.41 16.09
C ARG A 199 -14.37 -5.89 17.20
N ALA A 200 -14.81 -6.10 18.45
CA ALA A 200 -14.04 -5.71 19.63
C ALA A 200 -12.93 -6.75 19.92
N VAL A 201 -11.71 -6.25 20.10
CA VAL A 201 -10.57 -7.02 20.61
C VAL A 201 -9.98 -6.22 21.76
N ASP A 202 -10.01 -6.76 22.97
CA ASP A 202 -9.59 -6.10 24.22
C ASP A 202 -10.21 -4.69 24.40
N GLY A 203 -11.49 -4.54 24.00
CA GLY A 203 -12.24 -3.30 24.11
C GLY A 203 -11.88 -2.24 23.07
N ILE A 204 -11.13 -2.61 22.01
CA ILE A 204 -10.81 -1.77 20.85
C ILE A 204 -11.53 -2.35 19.62
N LEU A 205 -12.23 -1.50 18.86
CA LEU A 205 -12.85 -1.90 17.60
C LEU A 205 -11.83 -1.88 16.46
N PHE A 206 -11.70 -3.01 15.79
CA PHE A 206 -10.90 -3.20 14.58
C PHE A 206 -11.77 -3.63 13.40
N PRO A 207 -11.51 -3.14 12.17
CA PRO A 207 -12.15 -3.68 10.98
C PRO A 207 -11.53 -5.04 10.65
N PHE A 208 -12.37 -6.05 10.46
CA PHE A 208 -11.94 -7.39 10.03
C PHE A 208 -12.06 -7.56 8.52
N LYS A 209 -12.71 -6.62 7.83
CA LYS A 209 -12.84 -6.62 6.38
C LYS A 209 -12.36 -5.30 5.80
N ALA A 210 -11.58 -5.38 4.72
CA ALA A 210 -11.22 -4.25 3.86
C ALA A 210 -11.39 -4.66 2.40
N THR A 211 -11.84 -3.71 1.55
CA THR A 211 -11.96 -3.90 0.09
C THR A 211 -11.47 -2.64 -0.58
N GLU A 212 -10.50 -2.76 -1.45
CA GLU A 212 -9.93 -1.65 -2.22
C GLU A 212 -10.45 -1.66 -3.65
N THR A 213 -10.89 -0.50 -4.12
CA THR A 213 -11.53 -0.33 -5.43
C THR A 213 -10.90 0.87 -6.15
N GLU A 214 -10.61 0.74 -7.42
CA GLU A 214 -10.19 1.87 -8.25
C GLU A 214 -11.36 2.84 -8.44
N ILE A 215 -11.17 4.12 -8.13
CA ILE A 215 -12.25 5.12 -8.17
C ILE A 215 -12.75 5.35 -9.60
N ALA A 216 -11.84 5.40 -10.57
CA ALA A 216 -12.17 5.72 -11.95
C ALA A 216 -13.04 4.65 -12.64
N THR A 217 -12.82 3.38 -12.34
CA THR A 217 -13.45 2.25 -13.03
C THR A 217 -14.44 1.48 -12.17
N GLY A 218 -14.37 1.63 -10.85
CA GLY A 218 -15.11 0.80 -9.89
C GLY A 218 -14.59 -0.64 -9.79
N LYS A 219 -13.44 -0.95 -10.41
CA LYS A 219 -12.82 -2.28 -10.37
C LYS A 219 -12.28 -2.57 -8.98
N GLU A 220 -12.64 -3.73 -8.41
CA GLU A 220 -11.99 -4.23 -7.20
C GLU A 220 -10.53 -4.55 -7.49
N LEU A 221 -9.64 -3.96 -6.71
CA LEU A 221 -8.19 -4.15 -6.78
C LEU A 221 -7.76 -5.25 -5.84
N SER A 222 -8.23 -5.18 -4.59
CA SER A 222 -7.95 -6.18 -3.58
C SER A 222 -9.06 -6.25 -2.53
N SER A 223 -9.13 -7.38 -1.85
CA SER A 223 -9.94 -7.51 -0.63
C SER A 223 -9.26 -8.39 0.41
N MET A 224 -9.52 -8.08 1.68
CA MET A 224 -8.97 -8.76 2.84
C MET A 224 -10.09 -9.07 3.83
N GLN A 225 -10.12 -10.31 4.32
CA GLN A 225 -10.94 -10.71 5.45
C GLN A 225 -10.04 -11.37 6.50
N TRP A 226 -9.88 -10.72 7.65
CA TRP A 226 -9.08 -11.25 8.75
C TRP A 226 -9.86 -12.30 9.56
N GLY A 227 -9.18 -13.37 9.95
CA GLY A 227 -9.77 -14.41 10.80
C GLY A 227 -9.64 -14.08 12.29
N ALA A 228 -8.51 -13.49 12.69
CA ALA A 228 -8.23 -13.13 14.08
C ALA A 228 -7.33 -11.89 14.15
N ILE A 229 -7.50 -11.12 15.24
CA ILE A 229 -6.63 -10.01 15.62
C ILE A 229 -6.26 -10.18 17.08
N ASP A 230 -4.97 -10.10 17.39
CA ASP A 230 -4.46 -10.08 18.76
C ASP A 230 -3.77 -8.75 19.02
N VAL A 231 -3.85 -8.25 20.26
CA VAL A 231 -3.19 -7.01 20.67
C VAL A 231 -2.24 -7.25 21.84
N ASN A 232 -1.22 -6.41 21.97
CA ASN A 232 -0.27 -6.37 23.09
C ASN A 232 0.43 -7.72 23.34
N ARG A 233 0.60 -8.55 22.30
CA ARG A 233 1.43 -9.75 22.39
C ARG A 233 2.90 -9.38 22.34
N GLU A 234 3.72 -10.11 23.07
CA GLU A 234 5.17 -10.06 22.87
C GLU A 234 5.51 -10.67 21.51
N LEU A 235 6.27 -9.94 20.72
CA LEU A 235 6.72 -10.37 19.41
C LEU A 235 8.25 -10.34 19.37
N PRO A 236 8.90 -11.40 18.85
CA PRO A 236 10.33 -11.41 18.64
C PRO A 236 10.75 -10.26 17.72
N ARG A 237 11.77 -9.51 18.11
CA ARG A 237 12.21 -8.35 17.31
C ARG A 237 12.74 -8.73 15.94
N GLU A 238 13.33 -9.90 15.85
CA GLU A 238 13.86 -10.50 14.62
C GLU A 238 12.78 -10.74 13.55
N TRP A 239 11.50 -10.83 13.94
CA TRP A 239 10.41 -10.96 12.98
C TRP A 239 10.31 -9.77 12.03
N PHE A 240 10.70 -8.59 12.50
CA PHE A 240 10.59 -7.36 11.73
C PHE A 240 11.81 -7.08 10.85
N SER A 241 12.84 -7.89 10.96
CA SER A 241 14.02 -7.85 10.11
C SER A 241 13.89 -8.83 8.95
N PRO A 242 14.56 -8.57 7.82
CA PRO A 242 14.53 -9.51 6.71
C PRO A 242 15.13 -10.86 7.12
N PRO A 243 14.63 -11.98 6.55
CA PRO A 243 15.14 -13.31 6.84
C PRO A 243 16.64 -13.40 6.57
N GLN A 244 17.35 -14.12 7.44
CA GLN A 244 18.76 -14.49 7.22
C GLN A 244 18.82 -15.68 6.26
N PHE A 245 19.73 -15.65 5.29
CA PHE A 245 19.94 -16.72 4.33
C PHE A 245 21.40 -16.79 3.89
N THR A 246 21.82 -17.93 3.36
CA THR A 246 23.15 -18.09 2.78
C THR A 246 23.22 -17.36 1.45
N ARG A 247 24.13 -16.42 1.33
CA ARG A 247 24.36 -15.65 0.11
C ARG A 247 24.90 -16.56 -1.01
N THR A 248 24.41 -16.31 -2.21
CA THR A 248 24.88 -16.96 -3.44
C THR A 248 25.57 -15.92 -4.32
N LEU A 249 26.33 -16.37 -5.32
CA LEU A 249 26.93 -15.48 -6.31
C LEU A 249 25.89 -14.60 -7.02
N LEU A 250 24.71 -15.16 -7.28
CA LEU A 250 23.61 -14.39 -7.88
C LEU A 250 23.13 -13.27 -6.94
N GLN A 251 23.00 -13.54 -5.64
CA GLN A 251 22.60 -12.51 -4.67
C GLN A 251 23.64 -11.40 -4.56
N ASP A 252 24.93 -11.74 -4.60
CA ASP A 252 26.00 -10.75 -4.60
C ASP A 252 25.94 -9.87 -5.85
N LEU A 253 25.71 -10.46 -7.02
CA LEU A 253 25.49 -9.71 -8.26
C LEU A 253 24.29 -8.75 -8.13
N LEU A 254 23.13 -9.25 -7.69
CA LEU A 254 21.91 -8.46 -7.63
C LEU A 254 22.03 -7.29 -6.65
N GLU A 255 22.69 -7.50 -5.53
CA GLU A 255 22.97 -6.43 -4.57
C GLU A 255 23.92 -5.39 -5.15
N HIS A 256 24.97 -5.80 -5.84
CA HIS A 256 25.86 -4.89 -6.56
C HIS A 256 25.12 -4.03 -7.58
N LEU A 257 24.33 -4.65 -8.44
CA LEU A 257 23.54 -3.94 -9.44
C LEU A 257 22.56 -2.94 -8.78
N TYR A 258 21.97 -3.32 -7.67
CA TYR A 258 21.06 -2.45 -6.94
C TYR A 258 21.76 -1.21 -6.39
N TYR A 259 22.96 -1.33 -5.84
CA TYR A 259 23.72 -0.21 -5.30
C TYR A 259 24.39 0.64 -6.39
N GLU A 260 24.75 0.05 -7.51
CA GLU A 260 25.34 0.75 -8.67
C GLU A 260 24.29 1.42 -9.58
N ARG A 261 23.03 1.33 -9.29
CA ARG A 261 21.91 1.76 -10.17
C ARG A 261 22.00 3.18 -10.70
N ALA A 262 22.72 4.07 -10.03
CA ALA A 262 22.93 5.44 -10.50
C ALA A 262 23.92 5.54 -11.66
N ASP A 263 24.79 4.53 -11.85
CA ASP A 263 25.74 4.44 -12.96
C ASP A 263 25.34 3.32 -13.92
N THR A 264 24.63 3.69 -14.97
CA THR A 264 24.12 2.73 -15.97
C THR A 264 25.22 2.03 -16.75
N THR A 265 26.42 2.62 -16.84
CA THR A 265 27.61 2.00 -17.49
C THR A 265 28.19 0.93 -16.58
N ALA A 266 28.35 1.23 -15.29
CA ALA A 266 28.78 0.26 -14.29
C ALA A 266 27.82 -0.92 -14.21
N LEU A 267 26.49 -0.69 -14.19
CA LEU A 267 25.48 -1.74 -14.23
C LEU A 267 25.72 -2.75 -15.36
N ARG A 268 25.87 -2.26 -16.58
CA ARG A 268 26.08 -3.13 -17.75
C ARG A 268 27.40 -3.88 -17.68
N TRP A 269 28.46 -3.20 -17.27
CA TRP A 269 29.78 -3.82 -17.14
C TRP A 269 29.78 -4.94 -16.11
N THR A 270 29.27 -4.68 -14.92
CA THR A 270 29.16 -5.64 -13.80
C THR A 270 28.32 -6.86 -14.21
N TYR A 271 27.15 -6.65 -14.79
CA TYR A 271 26.30 -7.73 -15.23
C TYR A 271 26.95 -8.63 -16.26
N PHE A 272 27.47 -8.07 -17.38
CA PHE A 272 28.03 -8.88 -18.44
C PHE A 272 29.40 -9.47 -18.07
N ALA A 273 30.15 -8.87 -17.14
CA ALA A 273 31.31 -9.50 -16.55
C ALA A 273 30.92 -10.77 -15.76
N PHE A 274 29.90 -10.69 -14.94
CA PHE A 274 29.38 -11.85 -14.22
C PHE A 274 28.86 -12.93 -15.17
N ARG A 275 28.09 -12.59 -16.21
CA ARG A 275 27.61 -13.57 -17.21
C ARG A 275 28.70 -14.30 -17.94
N ARG A 276 29.83 -13.61 -18.25
CA ARG A 276 31.01 -14.27 -18.85
C ARG A 276 31.67 -15.24 -17.88
N ALA A 277 31.72 -14.92 -16.60
CA ALA A 277 32.35 -15.77 -15.59
C ALA A 277 31.45 -16.95 -15.17
N HIS A 278 30.11 -16.77 -15.22
CA HIS A 278 29.11 -17.72 -14.74
C HIS A 278 27.99 -17.93 -15.76
N PRO A 279 28.28 -18.47 -16.95
CA PRO A 279 27.31 -18.62 -18.04
C PRO A 279 26.16 -19.59 -17.69
N GLU A 280 26.39 -20.52 -16.77
CA GLU A 280 25.42 -21.50 -16.28
C GLU A 280 24.35 -20.89 -15.32
N THR A 281 24.61 -19.73 -14.73
CA THR A 281 23.72 -19.13 -13.74
C THR A 281 22.50 -18.49 -14.43
N ASP A 282 21.30 -18.95 -14.12
CA ASP A 282 20.08 -18.28 -14.58
C ASP A 282 19.85 -16.99 -13.77
N THR A 283 19.99 -15.86 -14.45
CA THR A 283 19.84 -14.52 -13.83
C THR A 283 18.49 -13.87 -14.11
N ARG A 284 17.62 -14.48 -14.95
CA ARG A 284 16.40 -13.85 -15.49
C ARG A 284 15.50 -13.29 -14.41
N GLU A 285 15.11 -14.13 -13.45
CA GLU A 285 14.16 -13.77 -12.40
C GLU A 285 14.77 -12.74 -11.44
N GLY A 286 16.04 -12.92 -11.10
CA GLY A 286 16.76 -11.98 -10.23
C GLY A 286 16.88 -10.59 -10.84
N ILE A 287 17.26 -10.51 -12.10
CA ILE A 287 17.36 -9.24 -12.83
C ILE A 287 15.98 -8.59 -13.01
N GLU A 288 14.95 -9.38 -13.30
CA GLU A 288 13.57 -8.87 -13.37
C GLU A 288 13.16 -8.24 -12.03
N THR A 289 13.42 -8.92 -10.91
CA THR A 289 13.12 -8.44 -9.56
C THR A 289 13.82 -7.12 -9.25
N ILE A 290 15.13 -7.03 -9.50
CA ILE A 290 15.90 -5.79 -9.26
C ILE A 290 15.40 -4.66 -10.14
N GLY A 291 15.17 -4.91 -11.42
CA GLY A 291 14.63 -3.90 -12.34
C GLY A 291 13.29 -3.36 -11.87
N TYR A 292 12.40 -4.22 -11.42
CA TYR A 292 11.11 -3.81 -10.87
C TYR A 292 11.25 -3.02 -9.57
N GLN A 293 12.20 -3.35 -8.70
CA GLN A 293 12.46 -2.55 -7.51
C GLN A 293 12.97 -1.15 -7.83
N MET A 294 13.82 -1.00 -8.85
CA MET A 294 14.25 0.30 -9.33
C MET A 294 13.08 1.14 -9.83
N LEU A 295 12.18 0.55 -10.62
CA LEU A 295 10.96 1.23 -11.07
C LEU A 295 10.07 1.65 -9.90
N LYS A 296 9.92 0.80 -8.88
CA LYS A 296 9.17 1.08 -7.65
C LYS A 296 9.69 2.32 -6.92
N MET A 297 10.99 2.49 -6.92
CA MET A 297 11.64 3.65 -6.29
C MET A 297 11.64 4.90 -7.18
N GLY A 298 11.06 4.85 -8.37
CA GLY A 298 11.07 5.94 -9.33
C GLY A 298 12.37 6.06 -10.12
N ASP A 299 13.32 5.13 -9.96
CA ASP A 299 14.52 5.06 -10.78
C ASP A 299 14.22 4.37 -12.13
N HIS A 300 13.53 5.12 -13.00
CA HIS A 300 13.14 4.62 -14.30
C HIS A 300 14.35 4.36 -15.21
N ALA A 301 15.40 5.18 -15.08
CA ALA A 301 16.61 5.03 -15.91
C ALA A 301 17.36 3.74 -15.58
N GLY A 302 17.64 3.48 -14.30
CA GLY A 302 18.25 2.24 -13.84
C GLY A 302 17.39 1.02 -14.17
N GLY A 303 16.10 1.11 -13.92
CA GLY A 303 15.14 0.04 -14.24
C GLY A 303 15.09 -0.33 -15.72
N ILE A 304 15.10 0.67 -16.63
CA ILE A 304 15.18 0.43 -18.08
C ILE A 304 16.46 -0.30 -18.43
N VAL A 305 17.61 0.14 -17.91
CA VAL A 305 18.92 -0.48 -18.24
C VAL A 305 18.96 -1.92 -17.78
N VAL A 306 18.55 -2.18 -16.53
CA VAL A 306 18.55 -3.54 -15.95
C VAL A 306 17.62 -4.48 -16.71
N LEU A 307 16.39 -4.03 -17.03
CA LEU A 307 15.42 -4.87 -17.75
C LEU A 307 15.77 -5.00 -19.24
N ALA A 308 16.47 -4.03 -19.82
CA ALA A 308 17.02 -4.15 -21.16
C ALA A 308 18.16 -5.20 -21.22
N MET A 309 19.07 -5.22 -20.23
CA MET A 309 20.10 -6.25 -20.11
C MET A 309 19.46 -7.65 -20.02
N ASN A 310 18.38 -7.79 -19.26
CA ASN A 310 17.66 -9.05 -19.17
C ASN A 310 17.05 -9.50 -20.52
N ALA A 311 16.46 -8.57 -21.26
CA ALA A 311 15.92 -8.86 -22.60
C ALA A 311 17.01 -9.14 -23.63
N GLU A 312 18.19 -8.53 -23.50
CA GLU A 312 19.36 -8.76 -24.34
C GLU A 312 19.97 -10.14 -24.11
N ASP A 313 20.12 -10.54 -22.85
CA ASP A 313 20.72 -11.83 -22.46
C ASP A 313 19.75 -13.02 -22.71
N TYR A 314 18.44 -12.76 -22.60
CA TYR A 314 17.40 -13.77 -22.83
C TYR A 314 16.43 -13.36 -23.96
N PRO A 315 16.90 -13.27 -25.23
CA PRO A 315 16.12 -12.70 -26.33
C PRO A 315 14.90 -13.53 -26.73
N GLN A 316 14.81 -14.79 -26.27
CA GLN A 316 13.66 -15.67 -26.48
C GLN A 316 12.71 -15.73 -25.28
N SER A 317 12.94 -14.92 -24.26
CA SER A 317 12.09 -14.86 -23.06
C SER A 317 10.97 -13.85 -23.24
N SER A 318 9.72 -14.34 -23.30
CA SER A 318 8.52 -13.47 -23.31
C SER A 318 8.41 -12.63 -22.03
N THR A 319 8.81 -13.19 -20.87
CA THR A 319 8.80 -12.45 -19.60
C THR A 319 9.81 -11.32 -19.57
N SER A 320 11.02 -11.53 -20.09
CA SER A 320 12.03 -10.48 -20.16
C SER A 320 11.62 -9.34 -21.11
N ALA A 321 11.04 -9.68 -22.27
CA ALA A 321 10.48 -8.69 -23.19
C ALA A 321 9.32 -7.90 -22.54
N PHE A 322 8.43 -8.59 -21.81
CA PHE A 322 7.36 -7.95 -21.07
C PHE A 322 7.89 -7.02 -19.97
N GLY A 323 8.89 -7.46 -19.21
CA GLY A 323 9.55 -6.66 -18.18
C GLY A 323 10.09 -5.35 -18.72
N LEU A 324 10.78 -5.40 -19.86
CA LEU A 324 11.30 -4.21 -20.55
C LEU A 324 10.15 -3.26 -20.99
N GLY A 325 9.06 -3.81 -21.50
CA GLY A 325 7.86 -3.03 -21.85
C GLY A 325 7.30 -2.28 -20.66
N ARG A 326 7.27 -2.91 -19.48
CA ARG A 326 6.87 -2.24 -18.24
C ARG A 326 7.79 -1.09 -17.84
N ALA A 327 9.10 -1.27 -18.03
CA ALA A 327 10.05 -0.21 -17.73
C ALA A 327 9.84 1.02 -18.62
N TYR A 328 9.66 0.83 -19.92
CA TYR A 328 9.35 1.93 -20.83
C TYR A 328 8.01 2.59 -20.50
N ASN A 329 7.00 1.80 -20.18
CA ASN A 329 5.70 2.34 -19.78
C ASN A 329 5.78 3.19 -18.50
N ALA A 330 6.50 2.73 -17.50
CA ALA A 330 6.73 3.49 -16.26
C ALA A 330 7.49 4.81 -16.49
N ALA A 331 8.35 4.85 -17.50
CA ALA A 331 9.06 6.05 -17.94
C ALA A 331 8.23 6.96 -18.89
N GLY A 332 7.00 6.57 -19.26
CA GLY A 332 6.15 7.30 -20.20
C GLY A 332 6.49 7.09 -21.68
N ASP A 333 7.44 6.21 -22.01
CA ASP A 333 7.80 5.88 -23.40
C ASP A 333 6.83 4.82 -23.96
N THR A 334 5.65 5.31 -24.34
CA THR A 334 4.55 4.47 -24.83
C THR A 334 4.91 3.71 -26.12
N LEU A 335 5.77 4.30 -26.97
CA LEU A 335 6.17 3.68 -28.23
C LEU A 335 7.03 2.43 -27.97
N ARG A 336 8.11 2.57 -27.19
CA ARG A 336 8.99 1.44 -26.86
C ARG A 336 8.30 0.42 -25.97
N ALA A 337 7.41 0.87 -25.08
CA ALA A 337 6.58 -0.03 -24.28
C ALA A 337 5.73 -0.95 -25.16
N ARG A 338 5.01 -0.39 -26.14
CA ARG A 338 4.20 -1.14 -27.10
C ARG A 338 5.03 -2.18 -27.86
N GLN A 339 6.17 -1.76 -28.44
CA GLN A 339 7.07 -2.67 -29.18
C GLN A 339 7.52 -3.86 -28.32
N SER A 340 7.86 -3.60 -27.05
CA SER A 340 8.29 -4.63 -26.11
C SER A 340 7.17 -5.59 -25.73
N PHE A 341 5.95 -5.10 -25.53
CA PHE A 341 4.78 -5.96 -25.27
C PHE A 341 4.37 -6.79 -26.49
N GLU A 342 4.44 -6.21 -27.69
CA GLU A 342 4.24 -6.94 -28.96
C GLU A 342 5.28 -8.05 -29.13
N ARG A 343 6.55 -7.76 -28.82
CA ARG A 343 7.61 -8.76 -28.80
C ARG A 343 7.31 -9.88 -27.82
N ALA A 344 6.84 -9.55 -26.62
CA ALA A 344 6.45 -10.56 -25.64
C ALA A 344 5.36 -11.50 -26.17
N LEU A 345 4.34 -10.98 -26.87
CA LEU A 345 3.27 -11.76 -27.48
C LEU A 345 3.74 -12.59 -28.70
N GLN A 346 4.73 -12.08 -29.46
CA GLN A 346 5.34 -12.87 -30.54
C GLN A 346 6.07 -14.09 -29.98
N LEU A 347 6.72 -13.95 -28.83
CA LEU A 347 7.45 -15.05 -28.16
C LEU A 347 6.51 -16.01 -27.43
N ASP A 348 5.45 -15.50 -26.82
CA ASP A 348 4.39 -16.30 -26.19
C ASP A 348 3.03 -15.65 -26.44
N PRO A 349 2.25 -16.14 -27.40
CA PRO A 349 0.91 -15.64 -27.70
C PRO A 349 -0.09 -15.77 -26.54
N LYS A 350 0.23 -16.59 -25.52
CA LYS A 350 -0.59 -16.78 -24.31
C LYS A 350 -0.21 -15.84 -23.16
N ASN A 351 0.76 -14.96 -23.34
CA ASN A 351 1.15 -13.99 -22.34
C ASN A 351 0.03 -12.95 -22.11
N LYS A 352 -0.90 -13.32 -21.24
CA LYS A 352 -2.06 -12.49 -20.89
C LYS A 352 -1.64 -11.11 -20.37
N ARG A 353 -0.55 -11.03 -19.58
CA ARG A 353 -0.06 -9.78 -19.01
C ARG A 353 0.35 -8.78 -20.11
N ALA A 354 1.00 -9.26 -21.16
CA ALA A 354 1.39 -8.42 -22.30
C ALA A 354 0.17 -7.98 -23.12
N ALA A 355 -0.82 -8.88 -23.31
CA ALA A 355 -2.06 -8.55 -24.00
C ALA A 355 -2.85 -7.46 -23.26
N ASP A 356 -3.01 -7.61 -21.94
CA ASP A 356 -3.71 -6.65 -21.10
C ASP A 356 -2.99 -5.28 -21.11
N ALA A 357 -1.65 -5.27 -21.03
CA ALA A 357 -0.86 -4.05 -21.09
C ALA A 357 -1.01 -3.31 -22.43
N LEU A 358 -1.01 -4.03 -23.55
CA LEU A 358 -1.26 -3.44 -24.88
C LEU A 358 -2.67 -2.88 -25.03
N ALA A 359 -3.67 -3.52 -24.44
CA ALA A 359 -5.04 -3.04 -24.48
C ALA A 359 -5.18 -1.67 -23.79
N ILE A 360 -4.44 -1.45 -22.68
CA ILE A 360 -4.41 -0.19 -21.94
C ILE A 360 -3.69 0.91 -22.75
N LEU A 361 -2.64 0.56 -23.51
CA LEU A 361 -1.85 1.51 -24.31
C LEU A 361 -2.49 1.88 -25.66
N ARG A 362 -3.63 1.28 -26.05
CA ARG A 362 -4.34 1.69 -27.26
C ARG A 362 -4.95 3.09 -27.03
N PRO A 363 -4.77 4.05 -27.96
CA PRO A 363 -5.56 5.28 -27.93
C PRO A 363 -7.04 4.90 -27.96
N GLN A 364 -7.82 5.49 -27.07
CA GLN A 364 -9.28 5.41 -27.13
C GLN A 364 -9.80 6.12 -28.36
#